data_9524a391f32f9ce697f644fc7a54f91c
#
_entry.id   9524a391f32f9ce697f644fc7a54f91c
#
_cell.length_a   1.000
_cell.length_b   1.000
_cell.length_c   1.000
_cell.angle_alpha   90.00
_cell.angle_beta   90.00
_cell.angle_gamma   90.00
#
_symmetry.space_group_name_H-M   'P 1'
#
loop_
_entity.id
_entity.type
_entity.pdbx_description
1 polymer ?
#
loop_
_entity_poly.entity_id
_entity_poly.type
_entity_poly.pdbx_seq_one_letter_code
_entity_poly.pdbx_strand_id
1 'polypeptide(L)'
;MLNTFSTRYFIIVAFSALSLGACKNGSIFSKKKGTSDATGWSYDDKNLGNFHVAKVKYPKAGPGLVFVQGGSFVMGAKDEDVMGDWNNVPRRVTVPSFFIDETEVANVHYREYLYWLDNTFSGDTNIVTKALPDTLVWRQELAYNEPYVEYYFRYPSYNYYPVVGVNWQQAHDFCIWRSDRVNELALIKKGYLKKDAAKKEMKGGGAEGSFNTEAYLVNPELIQMAKSKPKKTDLKDVNGKPRASVKMEDGILNLGYRLPTEAEWEYAAYGLLDQNPNIRKKEKQSGEENRLNQQVYTWSKNPNGLRDNRRGSFQGKFLANFKRGSGDNMGIAGGLNDRAAITGPIKSFYPNAFGLYNMSGNVSEWVADVYRPLTSLDAEDFNYFRGNKFTKLFKNSSGEYERDSVGHLKRQDISDDDVKNRSNYQKNNVINYLDGDSSSQVSYGYGVTSLINDKSRVIKGGSWNDRAYWLSPGTRRYMQEDQAASTVGFRCAQTYLGPPEGPGFKDGNNFPSRKQNSRKGRKR
;
A
#
# COMPACT_ATOMS: atom_id res chain seq x y z
N MET A 1 -39.35 -61.65 47.96
CA MET A 1 -38.25 -60.66 47.88
C MET A 1 -37.86 -60.43 46.45
N LEU A 2 -38.72 -59.89 45.61
CA LEU A 2 -38.43 -59.69 44.19
C LEU A 2 -39.34 -58.61 43.59
N ASN A 3 -39.44 -57.43 44.23
CA ASN A 3 -40.22 -56.33 43.65
C ASN A 3 -39.78 -54.93 44.08
N THR A 4 -38.60 -54.78 44.68
CA THR A 4 -38.10 -53.44 45.08
C THR A 4 -36.93 -52.92 44.27
N PHE A 5 -36.39 -53.71 43.35
CA PHE A 5 -35.25 -53.28 42.51
C PHE A 5 -35.68 -52.57 41.20
N SER A 6 -36.87 -52.80 40.70
CA SER A 6 -37.36 -52.23 39.42
C SER A 6 -37.74 -50.74 39.52
N THR A 7 -38.25 -50.28 40.66
CA THR A 7 -38.78 -48.92 40.83
C THR A 7 -37.70 -47.89 41.06
N ARG A 8 -36.54 -48.27 41.59
CA ARG A 8 -35.41 -47.34 41.78
C ARG A 8 -34.65 -47.05 40.50
N TYR A 9 -34.57 -47.98 39.57
CA TYR A 9 -33.98 -47.77 38.28
C TYR A 9 -34.84 -46.90 37.35
N PHE A 10 -36.16 -46.98 37.45
CA PHE A 10 -37.06 -46.12 36.67
C PHE A 10 -37.02 -44.65 37.11
N ILE A 11 -36.83 -44.37 38.39
CA ILE A 11 -36.75 -43.03 38.94
C ILE A 11 -35.39 -42.40 38.55
N ILE A 12 -34.29 -43.16 38.52
CA ILE A 12 -32.95 -42.65 38.10
C ILE A 12 -32.91 -42.39 36.61
N VAL A 13 -33.53 -43.21 35.78
CA VAL A 13 -33.61 -43.01 34.32
C VAL A 13 -34.57 -41.86 34.00
N ALA A 14 -35.66 -41.67 34.77
CA ALA A 14 -36.53 -40.50 34.57
C ALA A 14 -35.86 -39.18 35.00
N PHE A 15 -35.02 -39.18 36.04
CA PHE A 15 -34.27 -38.00 36.47
C PHE A 15 -33.08 -37.67 35.53
N SER A 16 -32.43 -38.67 34.97
CA SER A 16 -31.38 -38.46 33.97
C SER A 16 -31.95 -38.02 32.61
N ALA A 17 -33.18 -38.45 32.25
CA ALA A 17 -33.85 -37.95 31.05
C ALA A 17 -34.36 -36.51 31.19
N LEU A 18 -34.72 -36.07 32.39
CA LEU A 18 -35.07 -34.68 32.67
C LEU A 18 -33.86 -33.74 32.73
N SER A 19 -32.68 -34.23 33.13
CA SER A 19 -31.46 -33.44 33.13
C SER A 19 -30.86 -33.29 31.72
N LEU A 20 -31.11 -34.22 30.79
CA LEU A 20 -30.71 -34.09 29.37
C LEU A 20 -31.65 -33.20 28.54
N GLY A 21 -32.89 -33.00 29.01
CA GLY A 21 -33.82 -32.04 28.39
C GLY A 21 -33.57 -30.58 28.78
N ALA A 22 -32.96 -30.32 29.95
CA ALA A 22 -32.66 -28.98 30.44
C ALA A 22 -31.45 -28.35 29.75
N CYS A 23 -30.54 -29.13 29.13
CA CYS A 23 -29.40 -28.61 28.39
C CYS A 23 -29.72 -28.16 26.95
N LYS A 24 -30.94 -28.36 26.45
CA LYS A 24 -31.35 -27.86 25.13
C LYS A 24 -31.94 -26.43 25.14
N ASN A 25 -32.24 -25.88 26.31
CA ASN A 25 -32.75 -24.52 26.48
C ASN A 25 -31.73 -23.55 27.12
N GLY A 26 -30.47 -23.93 27.22
CA GLY A 26 -29.41 -23.14 27.84
C GLY A 26 -28.66 -22.24 26.91
N SER A 27 -29.31 -21.65 25.91
CA SER A 27 -28.77 -20.49 25.21
C SER A 27 -29.64 -19.28 25.54
N ILE A 28 -29.53 -18.80 26.78
CA ILE A 28 -30.09 -17.50 27.21
C ILE A 28 -29.42 -16.35 26.42
N PHE A 29 -28.38 -16.65 25.64
CA PHE A 29 -27.70 -15.73 24.71
C PHE A 29 -27.62 -16.28 23.29
N SER A 30 -28.64 -16.92 22.76
CA SER A 30 -28.72 -17.04 21.32
C SER A 30 -28.95 -15.64 20.78
N LYS A 31 -27.86 -14.98 20.30
CA LYS A 31 -27.96 -13.72 19.60
C LYS A 31 -29.05 -13.84 18.54
N LYS A 32 -30.20 -13.23 18.76
CA LYS A 32 -31.21 -13.07 17.72
C LYS A 32 -30.51 -12.27 16.60
N LYS A 33 -30.34 -12.89 15.47
CA LYS A 33 -29.71 -12.26 14.29
C LYS A 33 -30.45 -10.97 14.01
N GLY A 34 -29.79 -9.82 14.21
CA GLY A 34 -30.38 -8.50 13.96
C GLY A 34 -30.88 -7.74 15.19
N THR A 35 -30.47 -8.08 16.41
CA THR A 35 -30.71 -7.28 17.63
C THR A 35 -29.43 -6.62 18.14
N SER A 36 -29.56 -5.42 18.69
CA SER A 36 -28.49 -4.69 19.34
C SER A 36 -28.10 -5.35 20.66
N ASP A 37 -26.85 -5.67 20.84
CA ASP A 37 -26.32 -6.18 22.12
C ASP A 37 -26.27 -5.07 23.19
N ALA A 38 -26.31 -3.79 22.80
CA ALA A 38 -26.26 -2.65 23.70
C ALA A 38 -27.63 -2.25 24.25
N THR A 39 -28.65 -2.31 23.40
CA THR A 39 -29.99 -1.79 23.73
C THR A 39 -31.09 -2.86 23.68
N GLY A 40 -30.82 -4.02 23.10
CA GLY A 40 -31.82 -5.08 22.87
C GLY A 40 -32.80 -4.78 21.72
N TRP A 41 -32.70 -3.62 21.07
CA TRP A 41 -33.60 -3.25 19.96
C TRP A 41 -33.26 -4.02 18.69
N SER A 42 -34.27 -4.34 17.90
CA SER A 42 -34.08 -5.00 16.62
C SER A 42 -33.58 -4.01 15.58
N TYR A 43 -32.54 -4.41 14.84
CA TYR A 43 -32.09 -3.69 13.66
C TYR A 43 -33.07 -3.89 12.50
N ASP A 44 -33.15 -2.92 11.59
CA ASP A 44 -34.06 -2.93 10.43
C ASP A 44 -35.57 -2.99 10.81
N ASP A 45 -35.95 -2.69 12.04
CA ASP A 45 -37.35 -2.66 12.47
C ASP A 45 -38.00 -1.31 12.18
N LYS A 46 -38.97 -1.31 11.30
CA LYS A 46 -39.67 -0.10 10.86
C LYS A 46 -40.41 0.62 11.99
N ASN A 47 -40.78 -0.09 13.05
CA ASN A 47 -41.51 0.46 14.20
C ASN A 47 -40.59 1.01 15.29
N LEU A 48 -39.31 0.63 15.26
CA LEU A 48 -38.31 0.92 16.32
C LEU A 48 -37.13 1.75 15.77
N GLY A 49 -37.40 2.71 14.89
CA GLY A 49 -36.38 3.63 14.39
C GLY A 49 -35.63 3.16 13.16
N ASN A 50 -35.81 1.90 12.73
CA ASN A 50 -35.31 1.35 11.47
C ASN A 50 -33.79 1.51 11.26
N PHE A 51 -32.98 1.38 12.33
CA PHE A 51 -31.53 1.46 12.21
C PHE A 51 -30.97 0.30 11.39
N HIS A 52 -30.39 0.61 10.25
CA HIS A 52 -29.82 -0.37 9.32
C HIS A 52 -28.34 -0.62 9.60
N VAL A 53 -27.97 -1.88 9.82
CA VAL A 53 -26.58 -2.31 9.98
C VAL A 53 -26.09 -2.97 8.70
N ALA A 54 -25.11 -2.36 8.07
CA ALA A 54 -24.48 -2.94 6.89
C ALA A 54 -23.79 -4.27 7.25
N LYS A 55 -23.85 -5.23 6.33
CA LYS A 55 -23.14 -6.51 6.50
C LYS A 55 -21.64 -6.27 6.51
N VAL A 56 -20.94 -6.93 7.42
CA VAL A 56 -19.48 -6.90 7.48
C VAL A 56 -18.90 -7.32 6.14
N LYS A 57 -18.05 -6.47 5.60
CA LYS A 57 -17.26 -6.73 4.40
C LYS A 57 -15.82 -6.31 4.66
N TYR A 58 -14.90 -7.12 4.23
CA TYR A 58 -13.48 -6.79 4.30
C TYR A 58 -12.99 -6.24 2.96
N PRO A 59 -12.10 -5.25 2.97
CA PRO A 59 -11.48 -4.76 1.76
C PRO A 59 -10.77 -5.89 1.02
N LYS A 60 -10.88 -5.90 -0.29
CA LYS A 60 -10.14 -6.81 -1.15
C LYS A 60 -8.96 -6.08 -1.75
N ALA A 61 -7.87 -6.81 -1.97
CA ALA A 61 -6.76 -6.27 -2.72
C ALA A 61 -7.23 -5.76 -4.09
N GLY A 62 -6.82 -4.56 -4.43
CA GLY A 62 -6.98 -4.06 -5.79
C GLY A 62 -6.10 -4.83 -6.78
N PRO A 63 -6.29 -4.64 -8.09
CA PRO A 63 -5.47 -5.28 -9.11
C PRO A 63 -3.97 -5.03 -8.86
N GLY A 64 -3.15 -6.07 -8.96
CA GLY A 64 -1.69 -6.00 -8.79
C GLY A 64 -1.19 -5.93 -7.35
N LEU A 65 -2.07 -5.82 -6.36
CA LEU A 65 -1.70 -5.67 -4.96
C LEU A 65 -1.63 -7.00 -4.21
N VAL A 66 -0.67 -7.09 -3.31
CA VAL A 66 -0.47 -8.16 -2.33
C VAL A 66 -0.79 -7.64 -0.94
N PHE A 67 -1.47 -8.44 -0.12
CA PHE A 67 -1.72 -8.12 1.28
C PHE A 67 -0.46 -8.34 2.11
N VAL A 68 -0.09 -7.34 2.91
CA VAL A 68 0.98 -7.40 3.90
C VAL A 68 0.37 -7.23 5.28
N GLN A 69 0.46 -8.26 6.10
CA GLN A 69 0.04 -8.19 7.50
C GLN A 69 0.99 -7.26 8.24
N GLY A 70 0.44 -6.28 8.92
CA GLY A 70 1.20 -5.34 9.72
C GLY A 70 1.82 -5.95 10.98
N GLY A 71 2.69 -5.20 11.60
CA GLY A 71 3.37 -5.60 12.82
C GLY A 71 4.44 -4.59 13.21
N SER A 72 5.12 -4.87 14.33
CA SER A 72 6.25 -4.06 14.78
C SER A 72 7.56 -4.62 14.25
N PHE A 73 8.46 -3.73 13.85
CA PHE A 73 9.80 -4.09 13.40
C PHE A 73 10.79 -2.96 13.77
N VAL A 74 12.07 -3.24 13.65
CA VAL A 74 13.11 -2.23 13.77
C VAL A 74 13.42 -1.69 12.38
N MET A 75 13.01 -0.46 12.15
CA MET A 75 13.28 0.31 10.95
C MET A 75 14.63 1.01 11.08
N GLY A 76 15.36 1.12 9.98
CA GLY A 76 16.59 1.91 9.92
C GLY A 76 17.82 1.13 9.49
N ALA A 77 18.94 1.85 9.43
CA ALA A 77 20.24 1.29 9.10
C ALA A 77 20.68 0.28 10.17
N LYS A 78 21.44 -0.74 9.76
CA LYS A 78 21.92 -1.78 10.66
C LYS A 78 23.23 -1.40 11.33
N ASP A 79 23.57 -2.14 12.36
CA ASP A 79 24.88 -2.03 13.05
C ASP A 79 26.06 -2.30 12.08
N GLU A 80 25.79 -2.94 10.94
CA GLU A 80 26.77 -3.21 9.88
C GLU A 80 26.81 -2.11 8.79
N ASP A 81 26.28 -0.93 9.08
CA ASP A 81 26.33 0.22 8.18
C ASP A 81 27.76 0.77 8.09
N VAL A 82 28.44 0.47 6.99
CA VAL A 82 29.83 0.87 6.74
C VAL A 82 30.00 2.37 6.47
N MET A 83 28.92 3.07 6.05
CA MET A 83 29.00 4.50 5.73
C MET A 83 28.84 5.36 6.97
N GLY A 84 28.07 4.90 7.94
CA GLY A 84 27.87 5.59 9.21
C GLY A 84 27.16 6.95 9.05
N ASP A 85 26.27 7.07 8.07
CA ASP A 85 25.62 8.35 7.72
C ASP A 85 24.68 8.89 8.79
N TRP A 86 24.25 8.07 9.76
CA TRP A 86 23.30 8.40 10.82
C TRP A 86 21.98 9.01 10.32
N ASN A 87 21.66 8.82 9.05
CA ASN A 87 20.47 9.39 8.41
C ASN A 87 19.22 8.53 8.60
N ASN A 88 19.36 7.33 9.11
CA ASN A 88 18.28 6.39 9.41
C ASN A 88 18.63 5.56 10.64
N VAL A 89 18.59 6.18 11.82
CA VAL A 89 18.91 5.53 13.10
C VAL A 89 17.89 4.42 13.38
N PRO A 90 18.32 3.22 13.81
CA PRO A 90 17.42 2.13 14.13
C PRO A 90 16.39 2.52 15.19
N ARG A 91 15.11 2.36 14.88
CA ARG A 91 14.01 2.63 15.79
C ARG A 91 12.91 1.60 15.63
N ARG A 92 12.18 1.32 16.70
CA ARG A 92 10.99 0.47 16.61
C ARG A 92 9.84 1.24 15.99
N VAL A 93 9.15 0.58 15.05
CA VAL A 93 7.99 1.13 14.36
C VAL A 93 6.91 0.07 14.27
N THR A 94 5.66 0.47 14.47
CA THR A 94 4.48 -0.37 14.27
C THR A 94 3.77 0.06 13.00
N VAL A 95 3.73 -0.84 12.02
CA VAL A 95 3.09 -0.62 10.72
C VAL A 95 1.74 -1.33 10.70
N PRO A 96 0.62 -0.66 10.37
CA PRO A 96 -0.66 -1.31 10.20
C PRO A 96 -0.63 -2.22 8.96
N SER A 97 -1.58 -3.16 8.86
CA SER A 97 -1.73 -3.98 7.66
C SER A 97 -2.10 -3.12 6.46
N PHE A 98 -1.58 -3.47 5.29
CA PHE A 98 -1.76 -2.72 4.05
C PHE A 98 -1.66 -3.63 2.83
N PHE A 99 -1.95 -3.07 1.67
CA PHE A 99 -1.66 -3.69 0.38
C PHE A 99 -0.54 -2.94 -0.32
N ILE A 100 0.29 -3.67 -1.07
CA ILE A 100 1.38 -3.09 -1.86
C ILE A 100 1.48 -3.81 -3.20
N ASP A 101 1.95 -3.13 -4.25
CA ASP A 101 2.16 -3.75 -5.55
C ASP A 101 3.19 -4.88 -5.49
N GLU A 102 2.86 -5.98 -6.14
CA GLU A 102 3.74 -7.13 -6.30
C GLU A 102 5.07 -6.74 -6.97
N THR A 103 5.02 -5.79 -7.91
CA THR A 103 6.15 -5.32 -8.72
C THR A 103 6.19 -3.80 -8.77
N GLU A 104 7.26 -3.24 -9.30
CA GLU A 104 7.30 -1.85 -9.74
C GLU A 104 6.24 -1.59 -10.82
N VAL A 105 5.82 -0.34 -10.98
CA VAL A 105 4.94 0.05 -12.09
C VAL A 105 5.70 -0.06 -13.41
N ALA A 106 5.15 -0.80 -14.37
CA ALA A 106 5.77 -1.03 -15.66
C ALA A 106 5.46 0.08 -16.68
N ASN A 107 6.32 0.20 -17.70
CA ASN A 107 6.12 1.12 -18.82
C ASN A 107 4.73 0.98 -19.47
N VAL A 108 4.22 -0.25 -19.63
CA VAL A 108 2.90 -0.48 -20.22
C VAL A 108 1.77 0.10 -19.35
N HIS A 109 1.88 -0.01 -18.04
CA HIS A 109 0.87 0.54 -17.12
C HIS A 109 0.88 2.07 -17.11
N TYR A 110 2.07 2.66 -17.19
CA TYR A 110 2.19 4.12 -17.25
C TYR A 110 1.73 4.67 -18.60
N ARG A 111 1.95 3.94 -19.71
CA ARG A 111 1.39 4.29 -21.02
C ARG A 111 -0.12 4.19 -21.07
N GLU A 112 -0.74 3.25 -20.33
CA GLU A 112 -2.19 3.18 -20.16
C GLU A 112 -2.72 4.47 -19.51
N TYR A 113 -2.03 4.98 -18.50
CA TYR A 113 -2.36 6.27 -17.87
C TYR A 113 -2.28 7.44 -18.88
N LEU A 114 -1.18 7.55 -19.61
CA LEU A 114 -1.04 8.60 -20.63
C LEU A 114 -2.09 8.50 -21.73
N TYR A 115 -2.39 7.30 -22.19
CA TYR A 115 -3.44 7.06 -23.17
C TYR A 115 -4.82 7.51 -22.66
N TRP A 116 -5.11 7.25 -21.39
CA TRP A 116 -6.35 7.73 -20.78
C TRP A 116 -6.38 9.26 -20.69
N LEU A 117 -5.29 9.90 -20.28
CA LEU A 117 -5.19 11.36 -20.23
C LEU A 117 -5.43 11.99 -21.61
N ASP A 118 -4.75 11.48 -22.64
CA ASP A 118 -4.84 11.99 -24.01
C ASP A 118 -6.28 11.89 -24.55
N ASN A 119 -6.95 10.78 -24.31
CA ASN A 119 -8.33 10.60 -24.77
C ASN A 119 -9.34 11.42 -23.95
N THR A 120 -9.14 11.56 -22.65
CA THR A 120 -10.07 12.28 -21.76
C THR A 120 -9.91 13.79 -21.89
N PHE A 121 -8.67 14.27 -21.98
CA PHE A 121 -8.32 15.69 -22.05
C PHE A 121 -7.78 16.10 -23.41
N SER A 122 -8.34 15.57 -24.48
CA SER A 122 -7.88 15.78 -25.87
C SER A 122 -7.78 17.24 -26.30
N GLY A 123 -8.40 18.16 -25.56
CA GLY A 123 -8.32 19.62 -25.79
C GLY A 123 -7.22 20.35 -25.00
N ASP A 124 -6.53 19.68 -24.08
CA ASP A 124 -5.49 20.29 -23.23
C ASP A 124 -4.21 19.43 -23.22
N THR A 125 -3.34 19.71 -24.17
CA THR A 125 -2.04 19.04 -24.31
C THR A 125 -1.12 19.24 -23.10
N ASN A 126 -1.31 20.30 -22.30
CA ASN A 126 -0.47 20.56 -21.12
C ASN A 126 -0.61 19.48 -20.05
N ILE A 127 -1.82 18.92 -19.89
CA ILE A 127 -2.07 17.85 -18.93
C ILE A 127 -1.24 16.61 -19.29
N VAL A 128 -1.27 16.21 -20.56
CA VAL A 128 -0.50 15.06 -21.05
C VAL A 128 1.00 15.33 -20.96
N THR A 129 1.44 16.50 -21.38
CA THR A 129 2.87 16.89 -21.36
C THR A 129 3.45 16.86 -19.95
N LYS A 130 2.71 17.34 -18.94
CA LYS A 130 3.14 17.29 -17.53
C LYS A 130 3.23 15.86 -16.98
N ALA A 131 2.47 14.93 -17.53
CA ALA A 131 2.48 13.54 -17.10
C ALA A 131 3.55 12.70 -17.83
N LEU A 132 4.14 13.18 -18.92
CA LEU A 132 5.16 12.44 -19.68
C LEU A 132 6.41 12.21 -18.83
N PRO A 133 6.95 10.97 -18.81
CA PRO A 133 8.24 10.70 -18.20
C PRO A 133 9.35 11.48 -18.93
N ASP A 134 10.32 11.97 -18.20
CA ASP A 134 11.52 12.57 -18.77
C ASP A 134 12.44 11.49 -19.33
N THR A 135 12.49 11.37 -20.65
CA THR A 135 13.35 10.38 -21.32
C THR A 135 14.81 10.85 -21.43
N LEU A 136 15.08 12.15 -21.25
CA LEU A 136 16.44 12.70 -21.30
C LEU A 136 17.30 12.23 -20.12
N VAL A 137 16.70 11.65 -19.08
CA VAL A 137 17.41 11.02 -17.95
C VAL A 137 18.38 9.91 -18.37
N TRP A 138 18.22 9.35 -19.57
CA TRP A 138 19.13 8.36 -20.15
C TRP A 138 20.37 8.95 -20.80
N ARG A 139 20.35 10.24 -21.13
CA ARG A 139 21.46 10.89 -21.82
C ARG A 139 22.62 11.10 -20.86
N GLN A 140 23.78 10.63 -21.26
CA GLN A 140 25.03 10.79 -20.51
C GLN A 140 26.15 11.18 -21.47
N GLU A 141 27.06 12.06 -21.03
CA GLU A 141 28.26 12.40 -21.78
C GLU A 141 29.08 11.14 -22.09
N LEU A 142 29.61 11.06 -23.29
CA LEU A 142 30.44 9.97 -23.80
C LEU A 142 29.76 8.58 -23.80
N ALA A 143 28.46 8.52 -23.57
CA ALA A 143 27.69 7.27 -23.63
C ALA A 143 26.78 7.27 -24.87
N TYR A 144 26.66 6.12 -25.53
CA TYR A 144 25.73 5.93 -26.66
C TYR A 144 24.38 5.46 -26.14
N ASN A 145 23.65 6.33 -25.44
CA ASN A 145 22.38 6.04 -24.78
C ASN A 145 21.14 6.58 -25.51
N GLU A 146 21.30 7.22 -26.67
CA GLU A 146 20.17 7.75 -27.44
C GLU A 146 19.10 6.70 -27.77
N PRO A 147 19.42 5.42 -28.03
CA PRO A 147 18.41 4.37 -28.19
C PRO A 147 17.49 4.20 -26.97
N TYR A 148 17.99 4.44 -25.75
CA TYR A 148 17.17 4.39 -24.55
C TYR A 148 16.33 5.66 -24.39
N VAL A 149 16.85 6.83 -24.75
CA VAL A 149 16.10 8.09 -24.79
C VAL A 149 14.87 7.96 -25.68
N GLU A 150 15.05 7.36 -26.86
CA GLU A 150 13.96 7.23 -27.83
C GLU A 150 13.03 6.06 -27.57
N TYR A 151 13.55 4.89 -27.17
CA TYR A 151 12.81 3.63 -27.23
C TYR A 151 12.51 2.99 -25.89
N TYR A 152 13.23 3.27 -24.80
CA TYR A 152 13.02 2.58 -23.53
C TYR A 152 11.56 2.62 -23.06
N PHE A 153 10.93 3.77 -23.15
CA PHE A 153 9.54 3.92 -22.71
C PHE A 153 8.51 3.35 -23.69
N ARG A 154 8.82 3.34 -24.98
CA ARG A 154 7.85 3.08 -26.07
C ARG A 154 7.96 1.71 -26.72
N TYR A 155 9.17 1.15 -26.76
CA TYR A 155 9.41 -0.08 -27.53
C TYR A 155 8.82 -1.31 -26.83
N PRO A 156 8.14 -2.22 -27.54
CA PRO A 156 7.40 -3.33 -26.94
C PRO A 156 8.24 -4.27 -26.06
N SER A 157 9.53 -4.44 -26.34
CA SER A 157 10.42 -5.28 -25.50
C SER A 157 10.55 -4.75 -24.08
N TYR A 158 10.35 -3.46 -23.86
CA TYR A 158 10.40 -2.82 -22.54
C TYR A 158 9.02 -2.65 -21.88
N ASN A 159 7.97 -3.29 -22.40
CA ASN A 159 6.61 -3.17 -21.84
C ASN A 159 6.56 -3.48 -20.35
N TYR A 160 7.24 -4.55 -19.93
CA TYR A 160 7.26 -5.02 -18.54
C TYR A 160 8.57 -4.69 -17.83
N TYR A 161 9.23 -3.61 -18.22
CA TYR A 161 10.33 -2.98 -17.50
C TYR A 161 9.77 -1.85 -16.64
N PRO A 162 10.40 -1.50 -15.51
CA PRO A 162 9.92 -0.45 -14.64
C PRO A 162 9.90 0.90 -15.36
N VAL A 163 8.89 1.70 -15.13
CA VAL A 163 8.89 3.09 -15.60
C VAL A 163 9.92 3.88 -14.82
N VAL A 164 10.74 4.66 -15.54
CA VAL A 164 11.75 5.57 -15.00
C VAL A 164 11.64 6.93 -15.66
N GLY A 165 12.35 7.92 -15.13
CA GLY A 165 12.19 9.29 -15.62
C GLY A 165 10.89 9.94 -15.13
N VAL A 166 10.29 9.39 -14.08
CA VAL A 166 9.10 9.93 -13.41
C VAL A 166 9.49 10.60 -12.10
N ASN A 167 8.99 11.80 -11.89
CA ASN A 167 9.16 12.49 -10.63
C ASN A 167 8.11 12.05 -9.59
N TRP A 168 8.25 12.50 -8.34
CA TRP A 168 7.37 12.09 -7.26
C TRP A 168 5.92 12.52 -7.48
N GLN A 169 5.70 13.72 -8.03
CA GLN A 169 4.36 14.24 -8.29
C GLN A 169 3.66 13.41 -9.37
N GLN A 170 4.35 13.07 -10.45
CA GLN A 170 3.83 12.19 -11.50
C GLN A 170 3.48 10.79 -10.98
N ALA A 171 4.32 10.23 -10.09
CA ALA A 171 4.05 8.94 -9.45
C ALA A 171 2.83 9.01 -8.53
N HIS A 172 2.66 10.10 -7.79
CA HIS A 172 1.49 10.37 -6.96
C HIS A 172 0.21 10.50 -7.79
N ASP A 173 0.24 11.27 -8.89
CA ASP A 173 -0.91 11.47 -9.77
C ASP A 173 -1.34 10.16 -10.45
N PHE A 174 -0.38 9.32 -10.84
CA PHE A 174 -0.65 7.96 -11.32
C PHE A 174 -1.43 7.13 -10.28
N CYS A 175 -1.07 7.22 -9.00
CA CYS A 175 -1.78 6.51 -7.92
C CYS A 175 -3.24 6.99 -7.80
N ILE A 176 -3.49 8.29 -7.90
CA ILE A 176 -4.84 8.86 -7.86
C ILE A 176 -5.66 8.38 -9.07
N TRP A 177 -5.11 8.50 -10.27
CA TRP A 177 -5.74 8.02 -11.49
C TRP A 177 -6.11 6.53 -11.40
N ARG A 178 -5.18 5.69 -10.94
CA ARG A 178 -5.40 4.25 -10.77
C ARG A 178 -6.54 3.97 -9.79
N SER A 179 -6.63 4.75 -8.71
CA SER A 179 -7.73 4.65 -7.74
C SER A 179 -9.08 4.87 -8.41
N ASP A 180 -9.17 5.91 -9.21
CA ASP A 180 -10.39 6.29 -9.91
C ASP A 180 -10.80 5.24 -10.94
N ARG A 181 -9.86 4.76 -11.74
CA ARG A 181 -10.16 3.70 -12.74
C ARG A 181 -10.61 2.40 -12.11
N VAL A 182 -9.98 1.97 -11.00
CA VAL A 182 -10.36 0.74 -10.31
C VAL A 182 -11.75 0.87 -9.68
N ASN A 183 -12.05 1.99 -9.05
CA ASN A 183 -13.33 2.24 -8.42
C ASN A 183 -14.46 2.43 -9.43
N GLU A 184 -14.21 3.14 -10.51
CA GLU A 184 -15.17 3.26 -11.63
C GLU A 184 -15.54 1.88 -12.19
N LEU A 185 -14.53 1.05 -12.50
CA LEU A 185 -14.77 -0.30 -12.99
C LEU A 185 -15.57 -1.14 -11.98
N ALA A 186 -15.30 -0.98 -10.67
CA ALA A 186 -16.05 -1.67 -9.62
C ALA A 186 -17.53 -1.26 -9.62
N LEU A 187 -17.81 0.03 -9.76
CA LEU A 187 -19.18 0.56 -9.84
C LEU A 187 -19.91 0.09 -11.11
N ILE A 188 -19.24 0.08 -12.26
CA ILE A 188 -19.80 -0.41 -13.52
C ILE A 188 -20.11 -1.91 -13.43
N LYS A 189 -19.16 -2.73 -12.93
CA LYS A 189 -19.36 -4.18 -12.76
C LYS A 189 -20.51 -4.51 -11.81
N LYS A 190 -20.73 -3.67 -10.80
CA LYS A 190 -21.82 -3.83 -9.83
C LYS A 190 -23.14 -3.24 -10.30
N GLY A 191 -23.16 -2.47 -11.39
CA GLY A 191 -24.36 -1.87 -11.98
C GLY A 191 -24.78 -0.53 -11.35
N TYR A 192 -23.89 0.11 -10.58
CA TYR A 192 -24.13 1.45 -10.02
C TYR A 192 -23.73 2.59 -10.97
N LEU A 193 -22.88 2.31 -11.95
CA LEU A 193 -22.61 3.20 -13.08
C LEU A 193 -22.89 2.48 -14.41
N LYS A 194 -23.23 3.26 -15.44
CA LYS A 194 -23.46 2.74 -16.78
C LYS A 194 -22.15 2.71 -17.59
N LYS A 195 -21.90 1.62 -18.30
CA LYS A 195 -20.72 1.47 -19.17
C LYS A 195 -20.63 2.52 -20.27
N ASP A 196 -21.76 3.00 -20.78
CA ASP A 196 -21.79 4.01 -21.85
C ASP A 196 -21.32 5.39 -21.37
N ALA A 197 -21.38 5.65 -20.07
CA ALA A 197 -20.85 6.87 -19.48
C ALA A 197 -19.31 6.89 -19.52
N ALA A 198 -18.66 5.75 -19.19
CA ALA A 198 -17.21 5.60 -19.30
C ALA A 198 -16.71 5.78 -20.75
N LYS A 199 -17.50 5.32 -21.73
CA LYS A 199 -17.17 5.54 -23.14
C LYS A 199 -17.20 7.01 -23.56
N LYS A 200 -18.08 7.82 -22.94
CA LYS A 200 -18.15 9.25 -23.22
C LYS A 200 -16.97 10.01 -22.62
N GLU A 201 -16.53 9.59 -21.45
CA GLU A 201 -15.32 10.11 -20.82
C GLU A 201 -14.11 9.99 -21.73
N MET A 202 -13.87 8.79 -22.26
CA MET A 202 -12.77 8.47 -23.19
C MET A 202 -12.89 9.15 -24.57
N LYS A 203 -13.82 10.08 -24.76
CA LYS A 203 -14.03 10.83 -26.00
C LYS A 203 -13.97 12.34 -25.75
N GLY A 204 -13.01 12.79 -24.96
CA GLY A 204 -12.82 14.20 -24.65
C GLY A 204 -13.82 14.72 -23.62
N GLY A 205 -14.18 13.92 -22.63
CA GLY A 205 -15.08 14.35 -21.54
C GLY A 205 -14.52 15.43 -20.64
N GLY A 206 -13.22 15.64 -20.66
CA GLY A 206 -12.52 16.62 -19.83
C GLY A 206 -12.74 16.43 -18.34
N ALA A 207 -12.47 17.48 -17.57
CA ALA A 207 -12.61 17.47 -16.12
C ALA A 207 -14.06 17.13 -15.65
N GLU A 208 -15.06 17.66 -16.33
CA GLU A 208 -16.46 17.41 -15.95
C GLU A 208 -16.92 15.99 -16.26
N GLY A 209 -16.42 15.40 -17.35
CA GLY A 209 -16.73 14.04 -17.76
C GLY A 209 -15.97 12.97 -17.00
N SER A 210 -14.79 13.32 -16.45
CA SER A 210 -13.92 12.35 -15.78
C SER A 210 -14.52 11.86 -14.45
N PHE A 211 -14.38 10.55 -14.19
CA PHE A 211 -14.73 9.98 -12.91
C PHE A 211 -13.62 10.23 -11.89
N ASN A 212 -14.01 10.80 -10.74
CA ASN A 212 -13.15 10.92 -9.57
C ASN A 212 -13.85 10.35 -8.35
N THR A 213 -13.17 9.46 -7.64
CA THR A 213 -13.73 8.72 -6.49
C THR A 213 -14.15 9.66 -5.36
N GLU A 214 -13.33 10.67 -5.04
CA GLU A 214 -13.60 11.59 -3.95
C GLU A 214 -14.81 12.49 -4.28
N ALA A 215 -14.86 13.02 -5.50
CA ALA A 215 -15.98 13.82 -5.97
C ALA A 215 -17.29 13.02 -5.96
N TYR A 216 -17.24 11.74 -6.38
CA TYR A 216 -18.38 10.84 -6.32
C TYR A 216 -18.87 10.58 -4.88
N LEU A 217 -17.96 10.43 -3.93
CA LEU A 217 -18.30 10.17 -2.53
C LEU A 217 -18.87 11.41 -1.83
N VAL A 218 -18.37 12.58 -2.17
CA VAL A 218 -18.82 13.86 -1.58
C VAL A 218 -20.18 14.26 -2.14
N ASN A 219 -20.32 14.28 -3.45
CA ASN A 219 -21.58 14.56 -4.15
C ASN A 219 -21.59 13.85 -5.51
N PRO A 220 -22.36 12.76 -5.67
CA PRO A 220 -22.47 12.04 -6.94
C PRO A 220 -22.94 12.91 -8.11
N GLU A 221 -23.67 14.02 -7.85
CA GLU A 221 -24.17 14.91 -8.89
C GLU A 221 -23.06 15.72 -9.57
N LEU A 222 -21.90 15.86 -8.93
CA LEU A 222 -20.71 16.48 -9.54
C LEU A 222 -20.17 15.68 -10.72
N ILE A 223 -20.57 14.42 -10.85
CA ILE A 223 -20.07 13.51 -11.88
C ILE A 223 -21.19 13.23 -12.89
N GLN A 224 -20.99 13.67 -14.13
CA GLN A 224 -22.00 13.47 -15.20
C GLN A 224 -22.40 12.00 -15.37
N MET A 225 -21.45 11.07 -15.17
CA MET A 225 -21.69 9.64 -15.27
C MET A 225 -22.69 9.12 -14.23
N ALA A 226 -22.70 9.73 -13.03
CA ALA A 226 -23.59 9.34 -11.94
C ALA A 226 -25.02 9.89 -12.09
N LYS A 227 -25.24 10.91 -12.94
CA LYS A 227 -26.57 11.47 -13.22
C LYS A 227 -27.51 10.49 -13.93
N SER A 228 -26.98 9.45 -14.55
CA SER A 228 -27.81 8.43 -15.19
C SER A 228 -28.29 7.41 -14.16
N LYS A 229 -29.61 7.14 -14.12
CA LYS A 229 -30.21 6.17 -13.19
C LYS A 229 -29.44 4.84 -13.20
N PRO A 230 -28.93 4.35 -12.06
CA PRO A 230 -28.22 3.09 -11.99
C PRO A 230 -29.16 1.91 -12.26
N LYS A 231 -28.60 0.79 -12.69
CA LYS A 231 -29.37 -0.46 -12.86
C LYS A 231 -29.75 -1.08 -11.52
N LYS A 232 -29.03 -0.74 -10.45
CA LYS A 232 -29.15 -1.35 -9.13
C LYS A 232 -29.31 -0.28 -8.06
N THR A 233 -30.30 -0.45 -7.21
CA THR A 233 -30.64 0.49 -6.12
C THR A 233 -30.94 -0.28 -4.83
N ASP A 234 -30.19 -1.35 -4.56
CA ASP A 234 -30.39 -2.23 -3.42
C ASP A 234 -29.69 -1.75 -2.13
N LEU A 235 -29.00 -0.61 -2.21
CA LEU A 235 -28.34 0.00 -1.07
C LEU A 235 -29.34 0.75 -0.20
N LYS A 236 -29.09 0.70 1.10
CA LYS A 236 -29.90 1.42 2.09
C LYS A 236 -29.07 2.47 2.82
N ASP A 237 -29.67 3.53 3.24
CA ASP A 237 -29.09 4.47 4.20
C ASP A 237 -29.22 3.93 5.65
N VAL A 238 -28.74 4.69 6.62
CA VAL A 238 -28.85 4.37 8.04
C VAL A 238 -30.30 4.26 8.53
N ASN A 239 -31.24 4.87 7.82
CA ASN A 239 -32.67 4.82 8.11
C ASN A 239 -33.39 3.73 7.31
N GLY A 240 -32.65 2.86 6.61
CA GLY A 240 -33.21 1.80 5.79
C GLY A 240 -33.86 2.25 4.47
N LYS A 241 -33.75 3.55 4.09
CA LYS A 241 -34.29 4.06 2.83
C LYS A 241 -33.38 3.65 1.66
N PRO A 242 -33.93 3.29 0.50
CA PRO A 242 -33.15 2.97 -0.68
C PRO A 242 -32.33 4.19 -1.14
N ARG A 243 -31.09 3.96 -1.55
CA ARG A 243 -30.22 4.96 -2.17
C ARG A 243 -29.56 4.41 -3.44
N ALA A 244 -29.27 5.32 -4.37
CA ALA A 244 -28.67 4.99 -5.65
C ALA A 244 -27.13 5.11 -5.62
N SER A 245 -26.59 5.99 -4.77
CA SER A 245 -25.15 6.23 -4.66
C SER A 245 -24.48 5.24 -3.71
N VAL A 246 -23.26 4.86 -4.05
CA VAL A 246 -22.39 4.00 -3.21
C VAL A 246 -21.59 4.88 -2.25
N LYS A 247 -21.46 4.46 -1.00
CA LYS A 247 -20.58 5.05 0.03
C LYS A 247 -19.43 4.12 0.32
N MET A 248 -18.38 4.61 0.98
CA MET A 248 -17.25 3.76 1.40
C MET A 248 -17.67 2.63 2.32
N GLU A 249 -18.65 2.87 3.21
CA GLU A 249 -19.16 1.91 4.17
C GLU A 249 -19.86 0.70 3.52
N ASP A 250 -20.19 0.80 2.25
CA ASP A 250 -20.77 -0.34 1.51
C ASP A 250 -19.74 -1.42 1.17
N GLY A 251 -18.44 -1.13 1.32
CA GLY A 251 -17.36 -2.05 0.99
C GLY A 251 -17.38 -2.49 -0.49
N ILE A 252 -17.76 -1.59 -1.39
CA ILE A 252 -17.77 -1.78 -2.85
C ILE A 252 -16.58 -1.08 -3.48
N LEU A 253 -16.27 0.13 -2.98
CA LEU A 253 -15.13 0.91 -3.40
C LEU A 253 -13.89 0.49 -2.62
N ASN A 254 -12.76 0.53 -3.28
CA ASN A 254 -11.46 0.40 -2.66
C ASN A 254 -10.99 1.76 -2.14
N LEU A 255 -10.22 1.75 -1.07
CA LEU A 255 -9.43 2.90 -0.67
C LEU A 255 -8.46 3.29 -1.78
N GLY A 256 -8.09 4.57 -1.83
CA GLY A 256 -7.21 5.07 -2.88
C GLY A 256 -5.84 4.38 -2.87
N TYR A 257 -5.29 4.17 -4.05
CA TYR A 257 -3.88 3.87 -4.22
C TYR A 257 -3.05 5.11 -3.87
N ARG A 258 -1.90 4.90 -3.32
CA ARG A 258 -0.93 5.93 -2.94
C ARG A 258 0.49 5.37 -3.05
N LEU A 259 1.48 6.19 -2.92
CA LEU A 259 2.83 5.70 -2.66
C LEU A 259 2.88 5.04 -1.27
N PRO A 260 3.69 3.99 -1.07
CA PRO A 260 3.93 3.44 0.25
C PRO A 260 4.63 4.48 1.14
N THR A 261 4.40 4.44 2.45
CA THR A 261 5.27 5.15 3.38
C THR A 261 6.63 4.46 3.43
N GLU A 262 7.65 5.18 3.86
CA GLU A 262 8.99 4.61 4.00
C GLU A 262 8.98 3.38 4.91
N ALA A 263 8.26 3.46 6.03
CA ALA A 263 8.13 2.35 6.97
C ALA A 263 7.40 1.15 6.38
N GLU A 264 6.31 1.36 5.63
CA GLU A 264 5.60 0.29 4.92
C GLU A 264 6.51 -0.38 3.88
N TRP A 265 7.24 0.42 3.12
CA TRP A 265 8.16 -0.07 2.11
C TRP A 265 9.27 -0.93 2.72
N GLU A 266 9.93 -0.43 3.78
CA GLU A 266 11.02 -1.13 4.45
C GLU A 266 10.54 -2.41 5.15
N TYR A 267 9.38 -2.35 5.82
CA TYR A 267 8.72 -3.51 6.42
C TYR A 267 8.42 -4.59 5.37
N ALA A 268 7.83 -4.18 4.24
CA ALA A 268 7.53 -5.09 3.13
C ALA A 268 8.79 -5.69 2.50
N ALA A 269 9.86 -4.92 2.40
CA ALA A 269 11.14 -5.38 1.85
C ALA A 269 11.80 -6.46 2.70
N TYR A 270 11.75 -6.33 4.03
CA TYR A 270 12.33 -7.33 4.92
C TYR A 270 11.60 -8.68 4.92
N GLY A 271 10.33 -8.72 4.54
CA GLY A 271 9.59 -9.98 4.44
C GLY A 271 9.59 -10.78 5.74
N LEU A 272 9.24 -10.16 6.84
CA LEU A 272 9.41 -10.65 8.22
C LEU A 272 8.78 -12.01 8.55
N LEU A 273 7.95 -12.56 7.69
CA LEU A 273 7.30 -13.87 7.92
C LEU A 273 8.30 -15.01 8.09
N ASP A 274 9.41 -15.00 7.34
CA ASP A 274 10.43 -16.02 7.44
C ASP A 274 11.34 -15.84 8.68
N GLN A 275 11.27 -14.69 9.32
CA GLN A 275 12.14 -14.35 10.46
C GLN A 275 11.53 -14.73 11.80
N ASN A 276 10.22 -14.93 11.88
CA ASN A 276 9.49 -14.95 13.15
C ASN A 276 9.22 -16.33 13.79
N PRO A 277 9.17 -17.49 13.09
CA PRO A 277 8.66 -18.71 13.73
C PRO A 277 9.56 -19.30 14.80
N ASN A 278 10.87 -19.05 14.75
CA ASN A 278 11.84 -19.75 15.62
C ASN A 278 12.35 -18.93 16.80
N ILE A 279 12.12 -17.62 16.81
CA ILE A 279 12.69 -16.71 17.79
C ILE A 279 11.91 -16.79 19.09
N ARG A 280 10.59 -16.80 19.04
CA ARG A 280 9.71 -16.91 20.22
C ARG A 280 9.99 -18.12 21.11
N LYS A 281 10.58 -19.19 20.58
CA LYS A 281 10.96 -20.39 21.35
C LYS A 281 12.31 -20.28 22.05
N LYS A 282 13.17 -19.34 21.66
CA LYS A 282 14.53 -19.20 22.21
C LYS A 282 14.72 -17.93 23.05
N GLU A 283 13.86 -16.94 22.91
CA GLU A 283 13.96 -15.70 23.69
C GLU A 283 13.46 -15.94 25.12
N LYS A 284 14.41 -16.03 26.03
CA LYS A 284 14.15 -16.03 27.47
C LYS A 284 13.96 -14.63 28.05
N GLN A 285 14.25 -13.59 27.28
CA GLN A 285 14.13 -12.19 27.69
C GLN A 285 12.95 -11.55 26.94
N SER A 286 11.91 -11.18 27.68
CA SER A 286 10.80 -10.45 27.11
C SER A 286 11.23 -8.99 26.86
N GLY A 287 11.03 -8.50 25.65
CA GLY A 287 11.30 -7.11 25.29
C GLY A 287 12.51 -6.89 24.37
N GLU A 288 13.35 -7.91 24.12
CA GLU A 288 14.37 -7.80 23.08
C GLU A 288 13.74 -7.96 21.71
N GLU A 289 14.02 -7.01 20.86
CA GLU A 289 13.53 -7.01 19.48
C GLU A 289 14.44 -7.82 18.57
N ASN A 290 13.88 -8.27 17.45
CA ASN A 290 14.54 -9.13 16.47
C ASN A 290 15.66 -8.41 15.68
N ARG A 291 16.39 -7.47 16.26
CA ARG A 291 17.51 -6.78 15.60
C ARG A 291 18.56 -7.74 15.06
N LEU A 292 18.85 -8.79 15.81
CA LEU A 292 19.84 -9.82 15.43
C LEU A 292 19.43 -10.67 14.21
N ASN A 293 18.16 -10.61 13.83
CA ASN A 293 17.63 -11.41 12.73
C ASN A 293 17.28 -10.59 11.48
N GLN A 294 17.53 -9.29 11.50
CA GLN A 294 17.35 -8.46 10.31
C GLN A 294 18.20 -8.97 9.16
N GLN A 295 17.59 -9.00 7.98
CA GLN A 295 18.32 -9.35 6.75
C GLN A 295 19.08 -8.12 6.25
N VAL A 296 20.29 -8.30 5.73
CA VAL A 296 21.04 -7.23 5.07
C VAL A 296 20.39 -6.90 3.72
N TYR A 297 19.95 -7.93 3.01
CA TYR A 297 19.20 -7.82 1.76
C TYR A 297 17.85 -8.52 1.91
N THR A 298 16.94 -8.29 1.00
CA THR A 298 15.62 -8.92 0.99
C THR A 298 15.64 -10.46 0.95
N TRP A 299 16.78 -11.07 0.66
CA TRP A 299 16.99 -12.52 0.54
C TRP A 299 18.02 -13.11 1.49
N SER A 300 18.87 -12.32 2.12
CA SER A 300 20.00 -12.81 2.92
C SER A 300 20.36 -11.92 4.09
N LYS A 301 20.78 -12.57 5.19
CA LYS A 301 21.38 -11.91 6.37
C LYS A 301 22.88 -11.64 6.17
N ASN A 302 23.51 -12.33 5.22
CA ASN A 302 24.94 -12.23 4.97
C ASN A 302 25.22 -11.06 4.02
N PRO A 303 26.04 -10.07 4.39
CA PRO A 303 26.46 -8.98 3.51
C PRO A 303 27.11 -9.46 2.20
N ASN A 304 27.78 -10.61 2.24
CA ASN A 304 28.39 -11.23 1.07
C ASN A 304 27.44 -12.12 0.27
N GLY A 305 26.18 -12.24 0.68
CA GLY A 305 25.17 -13.14 0.10
C GLY A 305 24.51 -12.59 -1.16
N LEU A 306 25.29 -12.02 -2.08
CA LEU A 306 24.77 -11.44 -3.33
C LEU A 306 24.44 -12.49 -4.40
N ARG A 307 24.92 -13.72 -4.23
CA ARG A 307 24.69 -14.83 -5.15
C ARG A 307 23.87 -15.94 -4.52
N ASP A 308 23.07 -16.63 -5.34
CA ASP A 308 22.34 -17.81 -4.88
C ASP A 308 23.32 -18.96 -4.59
N ASN A 309 23.38 -19.39 -3.34
CA ASN A 309 24.19 -20.53 -2.88
C ASN A 309 23.40 -21.85 -2.82
N ARG A 310 22.09 -21.80 -3.11
CA ARG A 310 21.24 -23.00 -3.12
C ARG A 310 21.53 -23.86 -4.33
N ARG A 311 21.55 -25.18 -4.15
CA ARG A 311 21.67 -26.12 -5.27
C ARG A 311 20.49 -25.98 -6.24
N GLY A 312 20.78 -25.87 -7.53
CA GLY A 312 19.77 -25.74 -8.57
C GLY A 312 20.22 -24.90 -9.76
N SER A 313 19.33 -24.64 -10.68
CA SER A 313 19.58 -23.91 -11.93
C SER A 313 20.01 -22.44 -11.73
N PHE A 314 19.83 -21.90 -10.55
CA PHE A 314 20.17 -20.51 -10.20
C PHE A 314 21.43 -20.40 -9.34
N GLN A 315 22.05 -21.51 -8.98
CA GLN A 315 23.26 -21.51 -8.15
C GLN A 315 24.36 -20.63 -8.78
N GLY A 316 24.90 -19.72 -7.98
CA GLY A 316 25.94 -18.78 -8.39
C GLY A 316 25.45 -17.54 -9.16
N LYS A 317 24.16 -17.47 -9.54
CA LYS A 317 23.59 -16.28 -10.18
C LYS A 317 23.35 -15.17 -9.14
N PHE A 318 23.45 -13.92 -9.59
CA PHE A 318 23.06 -12.78 -8.75
C PHE A 318 21.57 -12.79 -8.46
N LEU A 319 21.21 -12.24 -7.31
CA LEU A 319 19.84 -12.22 -6.78
C LEU A 319 19.15 -10.88 -6.97
N ALA A 320 19.84 -9.89 -7.51
CA ALA A 320 19.33 -8.57 -7.84
C ALA A 320 20.07 -7.96 -9.02
N ASN A 321 19.47 -6.95 -9.62
CA ASN A 321 20.07 -6.11 -10.63
C ASN A 321 20.75 -4.90 -9.96
N PHE A 322 22.08 -4.82 -10.00
CA PHE A 322 22.89 -3.77 -9.39
C PHE A 322 24.29 -3.71 -9.98
N LYS A 323 24.98 -2.61 -9.79
CA LYS A 323 26.35 -2.38 -10.27
C LYS A 323 27.37 -3.02 -9.32
N ARG A 324 28.13 -4.02 -9.79
CA ARG A 324 29.12 -4.73 -8.98
C ARG A 324 30.42 -3.97 -8.79
N GLY A 325 30.90 -3.34 -9.84
CA GLY A 325 32.19 -2.70 -9.87
C GLY A 325 32.24 -1.43 -10.70
N SER A 326 33.39 -0.79 -10.79
CA SER A 326 33.61 0.33 -11.67
C SER A 326 33.56 -0.15 -13.13
N GLY A 327 32.68 0.45 -13.95
CA GLY A 327 32.50 0.06 -15.35
C GLY A 327 31.83 -1.31 -15.57
N ASP A 328 31.32 -1.94 -14.53
CA ASP A 328 30.68 -3.27 -14.60
C ASP A 328 29.21 -3.19 -14.19
N ASN A 329 28.34 -2.97 -15.18
CA ASN A 329 26.88 -3.04 -14.97
C ASN A 329 26.36 -4.45 -15.24
N MET A 330 26.80 -5.08 -16.33
CA MET A 330 26.28 -6.36 -16.79
C MET A 330 27.21 -7.53 -16.46
N GLY A 331 28.49 -7.25 -16.23
CA GLY A 331 29.52 -8.26 -16.05
C GLY A 331 29.96 -8.91 -17.37
N ILE A 332 30.65 -10.05 -17.25
CA ILE A 332 31.10 -10.83 -18.40
C ILE A 332 29.89 -11.47 -19.08
N ALA A 333 29.84 -11.41 -20.42
CA ALA A 333 28.81 -12.08 -21.19
C ALA A 333 28.76 -13.58 -20.89
N GLY A 334 27.55 -14.13 -20.77
CA GLY A 334 27.34 -15.54 -20.47
C GLY A 334 26.65 -15.77 -19.13
N GLY A 335 27.13 -16.68 -18.33
CA GLY A 335 26.53 -17.08 -17.07
C GLY A 335 27.01 -16.29 -15.86
N LEU A 336 26.30 -16.46 -14.73
CA LEU A 336 26.72 -15.99 -13.40
C LEU A 336 26.77 -14.46 -13.21
N ASN A 337 26.02 -13.71 -14.00
CA ASN A 337 25.78 -12.28 -13.82
C ASN A 337 24.28 -11.97 -13.67
N ASP A 338 23.91 -10.71 -13.50
CA ASP A 338 22.52 -10.27 -13.43
C ASP A 338 21.85 -10.17 -14.81
N ARG A 339 22.62 -10.23 -15.90
CA ARG A 339 22.18 -10.14 -17.30
C ARG A 339 21.53 -8.83 -17.68
N ALA A 340 21.73 -7.78 -16.92
CA ALA A 340 21.14 -6.49 -17.15
C ALA A 340 22.21 -5.41 -17.25
N ALA A 341 22.24 -4.70 -18.37
CA ALA A 341 23.09 -3.53 -18.54
C ALA A 341 22.47 -2.26 -17.94
N ILE A 342 21.14 -2.24 -17.90
CA ILE A 342 20.29 -1.20 -17.34
C ILE A 342 19.24 -1.87 -16.46
N THR A 343 18.02 -1.34 -16.37
CA THR A 343 16.89 -1.99 -15.69
C THR A 343 16.60 -3.38 -16.26
N GLY A 344 16.04 -4.25 -15.46
CA GLY A 344 15.51 -5.57 -15.85
C GLY A 344 13.98 -5.59 -15.81
N PRO A 345 13.33 -6.67 -16.31
CA PRO A 345 11.89 -6.85 -16.21
C PRO A 345 11.41 -6.82 -14.74
N ILE A 346 10.19 -6.32 -14.53
CA ILE A 346 9.60 -6.17 -13.18
C ILE A 346 9.41 -7.48 -12.40
N LYS A 347 9.42 -8.63 -13.06
CA LYS A 347 9.39 -9.98 -12.44
C LYS A 347 10.69 -10.74 -12.68
N SER A 348 11.80 -10.05 -12.59
CA SER A 348 13.14 -10.67 -12.57
C SER A 348 13.41 -11.33 -11.23
N PHE A 349 14.33 -12.11 -10.99
CA PHE A 349 14.77 -12.66 -9.71
C PHE A 349 13.66 -13.31 -8.86
N TYR A 350 13.98 -13.64 -7.61
CA TYR A 350 13.01 -14.24 -6.69
C TYR A 350 12.26 -13.18 -5.90
N PRO A 351 10.96 -13.36 -5.70
CA PRO A 351 10.23 -12.53 -4.77
C PRO A 351 10.67 -12.81 -3.33
N ASN A 352 10.50 -11.81 -2.46
CA ASN A 352 10.69 -11.98 -1.03
C ASN A 352 9.57 -12.84 -0.39
N ALA A 353 9.57 -12.98 0.95
CA ALA A 353 8.59 -13.80 1.65
C ALA A 353 7.13 -13.32 1.51
N PHE A 354 6.90 -12.05 1.24
CA PHE A 354 5.57 -11.51 0.93
C PHE A 354 5.16 -11.69 -0.53
N GLY A 355 6.04 -12.19 -1.39
CA GLY A 355 5.78 -12.34 -2.82
C GLY A 355 6.12 -11.10 -3.65
N LEU A 356 6.87 -10.14 -3.08
CA LEU A 356 7.23 -8.89 -3.73
C LEU A 356 8.54 -9.02 -4.51
N TYR A 357 8.53 -8.56 -5.75
CA TYR A 357 9.70 -8.57 -6.63
C TYR A 357 10.50 -7.28 -6.52
N ASN A 358 11.80 -7.38 -6.77
CA ASN A 358 12.75 -6.27 -6.93
C ASN A 358 12.75 -5.22 -5.79
N MET A 359 12.45 -5.66 -4.55
CA MET A 359 12.55 -4.76 -3.38
C MET A 359 14.01 -4.39 -3.05
N SER A 360 14.98 -4.92 -3.75
CA SER A 360 16.40 -4.58 -3.70
C SER A 360 16.95 -4.61 -5.11
N GLY A 361 17.43 -3.47 -5.60
CA GLY A 361 17.98 -3.32 -6.95
C GLY A 361 16.91 -3.04 -8.00
N ASN A 362 17.27 -3.12 -9.25
CA ASN A 362 16.52 -2.75 -10.44
C ASN A 362 16.28 -1.23 -10.51
N VAL A 363 15.28 -0.68 -9.84
CA VAL A 363 15.11 0.77 -9.67
C VAL A 363 14.90 1.12 -8.20
N SER A 364 15.45 2.25 -7.78
CA SER A 364 15.06 2.86 -6.52
C SER A 364 13.62 3.33 -6.61
N GLU A 365 12.90 3.32 -5.50
CA GLU A 365 11.47 3.57 -5.52
C GLU A 365 11.11 4.80 -4.69
N TRP A 366 10.26 5.66 -5.27
CA TRP A 366 9.64 6.75 -4.56
C TRP A 366 8.75 6.24 -3.42
N VAL A 367 8.88 6.86 -2.26
CA VAL A 367 7.95 6.68 -1.15
C VAL A 367 7.27 8.01 -0.79
N ALA A 368 6.25 7.95 0.03
CA ALA A 368 5.44 9.13 0.36
C ALA A 368 6.17 10.15 1.23
N ASP A 369 7.17 9.70 2.00
CA ASP A 369 7.79 10.48 3.07
C ASP A 369 8.66 11.63 2.57
N VAL A 370 8.61 12.74 3.31
CA VAL A 370 9.59 13.82 3.23
C VAL A 370 10.87 13.36 3.93
N TYR A 371 12.01 13.62 3.30
CA TYR A 371 13.30 13.27 3.87
C TYR A 371 13.69 14.18 5.02
N ARG A 372 13.98 13.57 6.17
CA ARG A 372 14.58 14.21 7.35
C ARG A 372 15.65 13.28 7.91
N PRO A 373 16.92 13.68 7.92
CA PRO A 373 18.01 12.81 8.38
C PRO A 373 17.88 12.48 9.87
N LEU A 374 17.54 13.47 10.70
CA LEU A 374 17.30 13.31 12.13
C LEU A 374 16.09 14.16 12.53
N THR A 375 15.26 13.64 13.43
CA THR A 375 14.12 14.36 13.98
C THR A 375 13.77 13.83 15.38
N SER A 376 13.42 14.73 16.30
CA SER A 376 12.99 14.38 17.65
C SER A 376 11.68 13.58 17.68
N LEU A 377 10.87 13.69 16.63
CA LEU A 377 9.60 12.97 16.50
C LEU A 377 9.77 11.49 16.15
N ASP A 378 10.99 11.03 15.86
CA ASP A 378 11.27 9.61 15.58
C ASP A 378 11.28 8.74 16.85
N ALA A 379 11.13 9.34 18.04
CA ALA A 379 11.16 8.61 19.30
C ALA A 379 9.92 7.71 19.55
N GLU A 380 8.80 7.99 18.88
CA GLU A 380 7.55 7.24 19.10
C GLU A 380 7.28 6.19 18.03
N ASP A 381 6.84 4.99 18.48
CA ASP A 381 6.58 3.83 17.62
C ASP A 381 5.53 4.07 16.52
N PHE A 382 4.61 5.01 16.74
CA PHE A 382 3.52 5.32 15.79
C PHE A 382 3.82 6.52 14.89
N ASN A 383 4.93 7.22 15.11
CA ASN A 383 5.33 8.38 14.30
C ASN A 383 6.25 7.96 13.16
N TYR A 384 5.79 7.06 12.32
CA TYR A 384 6.60 6.48 11.25
C TYR A 384 6.52 7.21 9.92
N PHE A 385 5.64 8.20 9.78
CA PHE A 385 5.41 8.90 8.52
C PHE A 385 5.74 10.39 8.62
N ARG A 386 6.51 10.89 7.66
CA ARG A 386 6.82 12.31 7.46
C ARG A 386 6.18 12.78 6.15
N GLY A 387 5.51 13.92 6.19
CA GLY A 387 4.89 14.51 5.00
C GLY A 387 3.37 14.61 5.08
N ASN A 388 2.79 14.51 6.28
CA ASN A 388 1.36 14.75 6.51
C ASN A 388 0.99 16.19 6.14
N LYS A 389 0.29 16.36 5.04
CA LYS A 389 -0.29 17.64 4.65
C LYS A 389 -1.79 17.62 4.90
N PHE A 390 -2.23 18.38 5.91
CA PHE A 390 -3.63 18.43 6.29
C PHE A 390 -4.35 19.49 5.48
N THR A 391 -5.37 19.04 4.74
CA THR A 391 -6.18 19.90 3.87
C THR A 391 -7.64 19.65 4.09
N LYS A 392 -8.46 20.66 3.83
CA LYS A 392 -9.93 20.56 3.75
C LYS A 392 -10.39 20.80 2.32
N LEU A 393 -11.57 20.29 1.99
CA LEU A 393 -12.18 20.54 0.69
C LEU A 393 -12.54 22.03 0.55
N PHE A 394 -12.16 22.61 -0.59
CA PHE A 394 -12.51 23.98 -0.92
C PHE A 394 -13.97 24.08 -1.29
N LYS A 395 -14.65 25.10 -0.77
CA LYS A 395 -16.01 25.50 -1.17
C LYS A 395 -15.97 26.92 -1.68
N ASN A 396 -16.66 27.15 -2.78
CA ASN A 396 -16.83 28.49 -3.31
C ASN A 396 -17.75 29.35 -2.42
N SER A 397 -17.93 30.60 -2.79
CA SER A 397 -18.81 31.54 -2.08
C SER A 397 -20.30 31.09 -2.01
N SER A 398 -20.71 30.22 -2.92
CA SER A 398 -22.05 29.61 -2.93
C SER A 398 -22.14 28.35 -2.07
N GLY A 399 -21.04 27.91 -1.43
CA GLY A 399 -20.99 26.71 -0.62
C GLY A 399 -20.83 25.40 -1.41
N GLU A 400 -20.63 25.50 -2.72
CA GLU A 400 -20.47 24.35 -3.61
C GLU A 400 -18.99 23.92 -3.70
N TYR A 401 -18.78 22.62 -3.92
CA TYR A 401 -17.44 22.06 -4.16
C TYR A 401 -17.01 22.30 -5.60
N GLU A 402 -15.79 22.73 -5.78
CA GLU A 402 -15.19 22.95 -7.10
C GLU A 402 -14.21 21.83 -7.46
N ARG A 403 -14.09 21.54 -8.75
CA ARG A 403 -13.11 20.62 -9.33
C ARG A 403 -11.97 21.41 -10.00
N ASP A 404 -10.81 20.82 -10.04
CA ASP A 404 -9.66 21.32 -10.77
C ASP A 404 -9.71 20.95 -12.27
N SER A 405 -8.67 21.32 -13.02
CA SER A 405 -8.57 21.05 -14.46
C SER A 405 -8.51 19.55 -14.81
N VAL A 406 -8.14 18.69 -13.86
CA VAL A 406 -8.04 17.24 -14.02
C VAL A 406 -9.29 16.53 -13.50
N GLY A 407 -10.18 17.26 -12.84
CA GLY A 407 -11.44 16.74 -12.31
C GLY A 407 -11.40 16.32 -10.86
N HIS A 408 -10.30 16.55 -10.14
CA HIS A 408 -10.21 16.32 -8.70
C HIS A 408 -10.88 17.46 -7.93
N LEU A 409 -11.34 17.20 -6.70
CA LEU A 409 -11.85 18.24 -5.83
C LEU A 409 -10.73 19.18 -5.40
N LYS A 410 -10.96 20.47 -5.51
CA LYS A 410 -10.03 21.48 -4.99
C LYS A 410 -9.92 21.38 -3.49
N ARG A 411 -8.70 21.54 -2.99
CA ARG A 411 -8.38 21.50 -1.57
C ARG A 411 -7.66 22.77 -1.14
N GLN A 412 -7.81 23.13 0.11
CA GLN A 412 -7.10 24.24 0.74
C GLN A 412 -6.52 23.77 2.07
N ASP A 413 -5.45 24.42 2.50
CA ASP A 413 -4.81 24.11 3.76
C ASP A 413 -5.75 24.39 4.94
N ILE A 414 -5.61 23.59 6.01
CA ILE A 414 -6.34 23.80 7.26
C ILE A 414 -5.77 25.02 7.96
N SER A 415 -6.65 25.91 8.46
CA SER A 415 -6.30 27.09 9.24
C SER A 415 -6.53 26.88 10.73
N ASP A 416 -5.96 27.77 11.57
CA ASP A 416 -6.16 27.76 13.02
C ASP A 416 -7.66 27.82 13.39
N ASP A 417 -8.45 28.56 12.62
CA ASP A 417 -9.90 28.64 12.84
C ASP A 417 -10.62 27.31 12.68
N ASP A 418 -10.11 26.42 11.85
CA ASP A 418 -10.72 25.11 11.62
C ASP A 418 -10.54 24.15 12.79
N VAL A 419 -9.52 24.37 13.62
CA VAL A 419 -9.15 23.45 14.69
C VAL A 419 -9.44 23.97 16.10
N LYS A 420 -9.56 25.29 16.29
CA LYS A 420 -9.69 25.92 17.62
C LYS A 420 -10.92 25.51 18.43
N ASN A 421 -12.01 25.12 17.75
CA ASN A 421 -13.26 24.70 18.39
C ASN A 421 -13.36 23.20 18.65
N ARG A 422 -12.28 22.43 18.47
CA ARG A 422 -12.26 20.99 18.73
C ARG A 422 -12.03 20.72 20.21
N SER A 423 -12.71 19.71 20.78
CA SER A 423 -12.57 19.33 22.18
C SER A 423 -11.17 18.89 22.58
N ASN A 424 -10.37 18.40 21.64
CA ASN A 424 -8.95 18.02 21.81
C ASN A 424 -8.05 18.95 21.01
N TYR A 425 -8.23 20.25 21.18
CA TYR A 425 -7.55 21.26 20.37
C TYR A 425 -6.03 21.06 20.28
N GLN A 426 -5.34 20.88 21.40
CA GLN A 426 -3.89 20.69 21.40
C GLN A 426 -3.43 19.44 20.64
N LYS A 427 -4.15 18.33 20.78
CA LYS A 427 -3.86 17.08 20.05
C LYS A 427 -4.25 17.14 18.56
N ASN A 428 -5.23 17.95 18.23
CA ASN A 428 -5.73 18.12 16.87
C ASN A 428 -5.20 19.38 16.19
N ASN A 429 -4.29 20.10 16.85
CA ASN A 429 -3.68 21.31 16.32
C ASN A 429 -2.58 20.96 15.30
N VAL A 430 -2.96 20.21 14.29
CA VAL A 430 -2.08 19.81 13.19
C VAL A 430 -2.55 20.56 11.96
N ILE A 431 -2.06 21.80 11.80
CA ILE A 431 -2.47 22.69 10.72
C ILE A 431 -1.63 22.55 9.46
N ASN A 432 -0.45 21.97 9.58
CA ASN A 432 0.33 21.63 8.41
C ASN A 432 1.17 20.37 8.65
N TYR A 433 1.73 19.83 7.58
CA TYR A 433 2.48 18.58 7.58
C TYR A 433 3.95 18.72 7.93
N LEU A 434 4.45 19.93 7.94
CA LEU A 434 5.83 20.17 8.37
C LEU A 434 5.96 19.46 9.68
N ASP A 435 6.96 18.64 9.82
CA ASP A 435 7.13 17.72 10.93
C ASP A 435 7.08 18.40 12.32
N GLY A 436 6.91 19.71 12.36
CA GLY A 436 6.89 20.52 13.57
C GLY A 436 8.24 20.55 14.27
N ASP A 437 9.25 19.95 13.68
CA ASP A 437 10.58 19.84 14.25
C ASP A 437 11.41 21.08 13.92
N SER A 438 11.17 22.13 14.70
CA SER A 438 11.96 23.36 14.62
C SER A 438 13.45 23.12 14.90
N SER A 439 13.78 22.11 15.70
CA SER A 439 15.17 21.75 16.00
C SER A 439 15.90 21.23 14.77
N SER A 440 15.27 20.36 13.99
CA SER A 440 15.84 19.88 12.71
C SER A 440 15.97 21.00 11.70
N GLN A 441 15.01 21.91 11.61
CA GLN A 441 15.09 23.08 10.74
C GLN A 441 16.27 23.99 11.09
N VAL A 442 16.47 24.24 12.36
CA VAL A 442 17.61 25.05 12.84
C VAL A 442 18.93 24.34 12.58
N SER A 443 19.01 23.04 12.87
CA SER A 443 20.25 22.28 12.75
C SER A 443 20.71 22.12 11.31
N TYR A 444 19.81 21.96 10.37
CA TYR A 444 20.14 21.71 8.97
C TYR A 444 20.02 22.95 8.08
N GLY A 445 19.43 24.03 8.56
CA GLY A 445 19.25 25.26 7.79
C GLY A 445 18.56 25.00 6.45
N TYR A 446 17.45 24.26 6.48
CA TYR A 446 16.73 23.82 5.28
C TYR A 446 16.46 24.96 4.31
N GLY A 447 16.84 24.71 3.03
CA GLY A 447 16.70 25.68 1.97
C GLY A 447 17.71 26.84 1.98
N VAL A 448 18.59 26.93 3.01
CA VAL A 448 19.64 27.96 3.13
C VAL A 448 21.04 27.34 3.05
N THR A 449 21.32 26.35 3.87
CA THR A 449 22.64 25.72 3.99
C THR A 449 22.70 24.28 3.50
N SER A 450 21.54 23.65 3.23
CA SER A 450 21.46 22.29 2.71
C SER A 450 20.48 22.20 1.54
N LEU A 451 20.66 21.18 0.70
CA LEU A 451 19.71 20.83 -0.38
C LEU A 451 18.45 20.13 0.13
N ILE A 452 18.35 19.89 1.43
CA ILE A 452 17.21 19.25 2.08
C ILE A 452 16.15 20.32 2.38
N ASN A 453 14.93 20.08 1.94
CA ASN A 453 13.77 20.95 2.16
C ASN A 453 12.49 20.08 2.19
N ASP A 454 11.32 20.70 2.33
CA ASP A 454 10.03 19.99 2.36
C ASP A 454 9.64 19.30 1.04
N LYS A 455 10.37 19.58 -0.05
CA LYS A 455 10.22 18.94 -1.35
C LYS A 455 11.18 17.76 -1.54
N SER A 456 12.10 17.54 -0.61
CA SER A 456 13.01 16.40 -0.64
C SER A 456 12.26 15.14 -0.22
N ARG A 457 12.07 14.20 -1.17
CA ARG A 457 11.34 12.95 -0.96
C ARG A 457 12.30 11.78 -0.83
N VAL A 458 11.94 10.81 0.01
CA VAL A 458 12.74 9.61 0.23
C VAL A 458 12.64 8.68 -0.97
N ILE A 459 13.78 8.05 -1.32
CA ILE A 459 13.88 6.94 -2.27
C ILE A 459 14.56 5.74 -1.60
N LYS A 460 14.10 4.53 -1.92
CA LYS A 460 14.50 3.28 -1.26
C LYS A 460 14.90 2.20 -2.27
N GLY A 461 15.64 1.19 -1.83
CA GLY A 461 15.83 -0.09 -2.52
C GLY A 461 17.08 -0.21 -3.39
N GLY A 462 17.75 0.89 -3.69
CA GLY A 462 18.88 0.89 -4.65
C GLY A 462 18.44 0.60 -6.09
N SER A 463 19.34 0.73 -7.04
CA SER A 463 19.03 0.61 -8.47
C SER A 463 20.09 -0.20 -9.23
N TRP A 464 19.82 -0.46 -10.52
CA TRP A 464 20.75 -1.10 -11.46
C TRP A 464 22.14 -0.42 -11.55
N ASN A 465 22.21 0.88 -11.28
CA ASN A 465 23.45 1.66 -11.31
C ASN A 465 24.08 1.87 -9.92
N ASP A 466 23.48 1.32 -8.87
CA ASP A 466 23.96 1.47 -7.49
C ASP A 466 24.80 0.26 -7.05
N ARG A 467 25.72 0.49 -6.10
CA ARG A 467 26.50 -0.57 -5.45
C ARG A 467 25.66 -1.36 -4.46
N ALA A 468 26.13 -2.54 -4.10
CA ALA A 468 25.46 -3.47 -3.19
C ALA A 468 25.04 -2.85 -1.84
N TYR A 469 25.78 -1.86 -1.34
CA TYR A 469 25.42 -1.11 -0.13
C TYR A 469 23.97 -0.57 -0.18
N TRP A 470 23.58 0.01 -1.30
CA TRP A 470 22.26 0.64 -1.49
C TRP A 470 21.11 -0.35 -1.63
N LEU A 471 21.40 -1.66 -1.78
CA LEU A 471 20.39 -2.72 -1.85
C LEU A 471 19.79 -3.06 -0.50
N SER A 472 20.43 -2.63 0.60
CA SER A 472 19.89 -2.85 1.94
C SER A 472 18.60 -2.04 2.14
N PRO A 473 17.50 -2.66 2.61
CA PRO A 473 16.24 -1.94 2.84
C PRO A 473 16.36 -0.78 3.83
N GLY A 474 17.29 -0.85 4.79
CA GLY A 474 17.54 0.21 5.77
C GLY A 474 18.26 1.45 5.22
N THR A 475 18.87 1.37 4.03
CA THR A 475 19.51 2.53 3.42
C THR A 475 18.48 3.55 2.94
N ARG A 476 18.83 4.82 3.02
CA ARG A 476 17.93 5.93 2.74
C ARG A 476 18.64 7.00 1.93
N ARG A 477 18.01 7.42 0.84
CA ARG A 477 18.43 8.55 0.01
C ARG A 477 17.25 9.47 -0.25
N TYR A 478 17.51 10.62 -0.83
CA TYR A 478 16.46 11.56 -1.22
C TYR A 478 16.73 12.16 -2.61
N MET A 479 15.67 12.66 -3.19
CA MET A 479 15.69 13.48 -4.40
C MET A 479 14.55 14.50 -4.31
N GLN A 480 14.67 15.64 -5.00
CA GLN A 480 13.60 16.63 -5.03
C GLN A 480 12.37 16.07 -5.75
N GLU A 481 11.17 16.44 -5.27
CA GLU A 481 9.89 15.89 -5.77
C GLU A 481 9.60 16.23 -7.24
N ASP A 482 10.28 17.20 -7.84
CA ASP A 482 10.19 17.62 -9.23
C ASP A 482 11.30 17.03 -10.12
N GLN A 483 12.27 16.35 -9.54
CA GLN A 483 13.35 15.70 -10.27
C GLN A 483 13.00 14.26 -10.65
N ALA A 484 13.62 13.81 -11.74
CA ALA A 484 13.51 12.45 -12.23
C ALA A 484 14.89 11.87 -12.56
N ALA A 485 15.01 10.53 -12.57
CA ALA A 485 16.25 9.84 -12.91
C ALA A 485 15.97 8.51 -13.60
N SER A 486 16.93 8.02 -14.40
CA SER A 486 16.88 6.67 -15.02
C SER A 486 17.01 5.53 -14.02
N THR A 487 17.30 5.85 -12.77
CA THR A 487 17.48 4.90 -11.67
C THR A 487 16.31 4.86 -10.70
N VAL A 488 15.29 5.70 -10.92
CA VAL A 488 14.17 5.83 -9.97
C VAL A 488 12.85 5.57 -10.68
N GLY A 489 12.07 4.66 -10.10
CA GLY A 489 10.71 4.32 -10.44
C GLY A 489 9.81 4.38 -9.20
N PHE A 490 8.73 3.61 -9.18
CA PHE A 490 7.83 3.53 -8.02
C PHE A 490 6.93 2.31 -8.06
N ARG A 491 6.34 2.01 -6.91
CA ARG A 491 5.21 1.08 -6.76
C ARG A 491 4.11 1.72 -5.94
N CYS A 492 2.87 1.24 -6.09
CA CYS A 492 1.75 1.75 -5.32
C CYS A 492 1.49 0.88 -4.10
N ALA A 493 0.89 1.50 -3.09
CA ALA A 493 0.31 0.84 -1.92
C ALA A 493 -1.14 1.27 -1.73
N GLN A 494 -1.86 0.58 -0.85
CA GLN A 494 -3.23 0.89 -0.48
C GLN A 494 -3.43 0.56 0.99
N THR A 495 -4.09 1.45 1.72
CA THR A 495 -4.42 1.22 3.12
C THR A 495 -5.42 0.07 3.26
N TYR A 496 -5.22 -0.79 4.24
CA TYR A 496 -6.17 -1.82 4.62
C TYR A 496 -7.00 -1.37 5.82
N LEU A 497 -8.32 -1.55 5.76
CA LEU A 497 -9.24 -1.32 6.87
C LEU A 497 -9.86 -2.64 7.28
N GLY A 498 -9.53 -3.11 8.48
CA GLY A 498 -10.05 -4.37 8.99
C GLY A 498 -9.15 -4.95 10.09
N PRO A 499 -9.39 -6.19 10.50
CA PRO A 499 -8.55 -6.84 11.50
C PRO A 499 -7.11 -7.03 10.95
N PRO A 500 -6.10 -6.87 11.80
CA PRO A 500 -4.68 -6.93 11.36
C PRO A 500 -4.31 -8.22 10.64
N GLU A 501 -4.97 -9.32 10.97
CA GLU A 501 -4.74 -10.64 10.39
C GLU A 501 -5.24 -10.78 8.95
N GLY A 502 -5.97 -9.79 8.43
CA GLY A 502 -6.50 -9.80 7.08
C GLY A 502 -7.96 -10.27 6.95
N PRO A 503 -8.44 -10.49 5.73
CA PRO A 503 -9.87 -10.70 5.44
C PRO A 503 -10.44 -12.06 5.89
N GLY A 504 -9.70 -12.89 6.57
CA GLY A 504 -10.15 -14.17 7.08
C GLY A 504 -9.56 -14.48 8.42
N PHE A 505 -10.39 -14.64 9.45
CA PHE A 505 -9.98 -14.97 10.82
C PHE A 505 -9.12 -16.23 10.96
N LYS A 506 -8.99 -17.02 9.91
CA LYS A 506 -8.29 -18.31 9.97
C LYS A 506 -6.85 -18.25 9.48
N ASP A 507 -6.49 -17.25 8.72
CA ASP A 507 -5.37 -17.45 7.81
C ASP A 507 -4.48 -16.24 7.63
N GLY A 508 -4.37 -15.28 8.51
CA GLY A 508 -3.38 -14.20 8.42
C GLY A 508 -2.86 -13.97 6.97
N ASN A 509 -1.60 -13.82 6.79
CA ASN A 509 -0.99 -13.86 5.46
C ASN A 509 -1.02 -15.28 4.90
N ASN A 510 -1.98 -15.56 4.01
CA ASN A 510 -2.00 -16.79 3.24
C ASN A 510 -0.91 -16.77 2.16
N PHE A 511 0.33 -16.88 2.58
CA PHE A 511 1.37 -17.24 1.65
C PHE A 511 1.24 -18.74 1.35
N PRO A 512 1.38 -19.17 0.10
CA PRO A 512 1.51 -20.57 -0.19
C PRO A 512 2.69 -21.07 0.63
N SER A 513 2.39 -21.67 1.80
CA SER A 513 3.38 -22.37 2.58
C SER A 513 4.04 -23.34 1.59
N ARG A 514 5.36 -23.22 1.41
CA ARG A 514 6.12 -24.29 0.78
C ARG A 514 5.68 -25.56 1.53
N LYS A 515 4.90 -26.39 0.87
CA LYS A 515 4.68 -27.75 1.36
C LYS A 515 6.05 -28.33 1.51
N GLN A 516 6.57 -28.32 2.73
CA GLN A 516 7.69 -29.19 3.07
C GLN A 516 7.17 -30.57 2.72
N ASN A 517 7.62 -31.10 1.59
CA ASN A 517 7.51 -32.51 1.33
C ASN A 517 8.24 -33.17 2.50
N SER A 518 7.49 -33.53 3.53
CA SER A 518 7.97 -34.43 4.54
C SER A 518 8.41 -35.67 3.76
N ARG A 519 9.71 -35.82 3.59
CA ARG A 519 10.30 -37.09 3.15
C ARG A 519 9.78 -38.13 4.11
N LYS A 520 8.75 -38.85 3.69
CA LYS A 520 8.40 -40.12 4.36
C LYS A 520 9.69 -40.91 4.42
N GLY A 521 10.23 -41.01 5.61
CA GLY A 521 11.40 -41.84 5.85
C GLY A 521 11.09 -43.23 5.30
N ARG A 522 11.87 -43.68 4.33
CA ARG A 522 11.90 -45.08 3.94
C ARG A 522 12.29 -45.85 5.21
N LYS A 523 11.34 -46.50 5.85
CA LYS A 523 11.67 -47.61 6.77
C LYS A 523 12.42 -48.65 5.96
N ARG A 524 13.66 -48.89 6.34
CA ARG A 524 14.37 -50.12 5.99
C ARG A 524 13.82 -51.27 6.83
#